data_46dca55373aa24c900bc8a67aba19ed3
#
_entry.id   46dca55373aa24c900bc8a67aba19ed3
#
_cell.length_a   1.000
_cell.length_b   1.000
_cell.length_c   1.000
_cell.angle_alpha   90.00
_cell.angle_beta   90.00
_cell.angle_gamma   90.00
#
_symmetry.space_group_name_H-M   'P 1'
#
loop_
_entity.id
_entity.type
_entity.pdbx_description
1 polymer ?
#
loop_
_entity_poly.entity_id
_entity_poly.type
_entity_poly.pdbx_seq_one_letter_code
_entity_poly.pdbx_strand_id
1 'polypeptide(L)' 'MVKREKTIVILHDIRSMENVGSIFRTADAAGVSKIYLTGYTPAPVDRFGRKNAKLTKASLGAEDSVSWASEADIFSLI' A
#
# COMPACT_ATOMS: atom_id res chain seq x y z
N MET A 1 -14.46 -0.36 -25.22
CA MET A 1 -13.92 -0.24 -23.86
C MET A 1 -12.85 -1.29 -23.64
N VAL A 2 -11.71 -0.88 -23.17
CA VAL A 2 -10.62 -1.82 -22.92
C VAL A 2 -10.79 -2.41 -21.52
N LYS A 3 -10.82 -3.73 -21.43
CA LYS A 3 -10.86 -4.42 -20.15
C LYS A 3 -9.48 -4.35 -19.52
N ARG A 4 -9.40 -3.80 -18.31
CA ARG A 4 -8.14 -3.72 -17.58
C ARG A 4 -7.90 -5.01 -16.82
N GLU A 5 -6.69 -5.50 -16.91
CA GLU A 5 -6.22 -6.57 -16.05
C GLU A 5 -5.98 -6.03 -14.64
N LYS A 6 -6.15 -6.90 -13.66
CA LYS A 6 -5.83 -6.54 -12.28
C LYS A 6 -4.34 -6.36 -12.11
N THR A 7 -3.95 -5.25 -11.53
CA THR A 7 -2.56 -4.96 -11.17
C THR A 7 -2.41 -5.04 -9.66
N ILE A 8 -1.49 -5.86 -9.22
CA ILE A 8 -1.19 -6.03 -7.80
C ILE A 8 0.25 -5.58 -7.56
N VAL A 9 0.45 -4.78 -6.53
CA VAL A 9 1.75 -4.27 -6.13
C VAL A 9 2.12 -4.89 -4.79
N ILE A 10 3.34 -5.38 -4.67
CA ILE A 10 3.88 -5.92 -3.42
C ILE A 10 5.04 -5.03 -2.99
N LEU A 11 4.93 -4.43 -1.81
CA LEU A 11 5.98 -3.63 -1.22
C LEU A 11 6.64 -4.42 -0.10
N HIS A 12 7.84 -4.93 -0.38
CA HIS A 12 8.55 -5.78 0.56
C HIS A 12 9.71 -5.03 1.22
N ASP A 13 9.69 -4.97 2.54
CA ASP A 13 10.77 -4.37 3.33
C ASP A 13 11.10 -2.93 2.95
N ILE A 14 10.09 -2.14 2.64
CA ILE A 14 10.27 -0.71 2.38
C ILE A 14 10.27 0.02 3.71
N ARG A 15 11.34 0.75 4.00
CA ARG A 15 11.51 1.44 5.29
C ARG A 15 10.81 2.79 5.36
N SER A 16 10.86 3.55 4.28
CA SER A 16 10.41 4.94 4.28
C SER A 16 8.90 5.04 4.27
N MET A 17 8.33 5.62 5.32
CA MET A 17 6.89 5.87 5.41
C MET A 17 6.41 6.81 4.33
N GLU A 18 7.22 7.83 4.01
CA GLU A 18 6.89 8.78 2.93
C GLU A 18 6.89 8.10 1.58
N ASN A 19 7.83 7.20 1.33
CA ASN A 19 7.88 6.46 0.07
C ASN A 19 6.68 5.53 -0.08
N VAL A 20 6.29 4.83 0.99
CA VAL A 20 5.09 4.00 0.96
C VAL A 20 3.86 4.85 0.66
N GLY A 21 3.72 5.99 1.33
CA GLY A 21 2.61 6.91 1.06
C GLY A 21 2.58 7.40 -0.38
N SER A 22 3.74 7.77 -0.92
CA SER A 22 3.85 8.21 -2.31
C SER A 22 3.48 7.10 -3.30
N ILE A 23 3.84 5.86 -2.98
CA ILE A 23 3.48 4.71 -3.80
C ILE A 23 1.97 4.49 -3.78
N PHE A 24 1.33 4.63 -2.63
CA PHE A 24 -0.14 4.57 -2.53
C PHE A 24 -0.79 5.60 -3.45
N ARG A 25 -0.30 6.82 -3.43
CA ARG A 25 -0.84 7.89 -4.28
C ARG A 25 -0.66 7.59 -5.76
N THR A 26 0.52 7.13 -6.15
CA THR A 26 0.80 6.75 -7.54
C THR A 26 -0.06 5.55 -7.96
N ALA A 27 -0.20 4.56 -7.08
CA ALA A 27 -1.01 3.38 -7.35
C ALA A 27 -2.48 3.73 -7.55
N ASP A 28 -3.00 4.66 -6.75
CA ASP A 28 -4.37 5.13 -6.89
C ASP A 28 -4.57 5.77 -8.27
N ALA A 29 -3.67 6.67 -8.67
CA ALA A 29 -3.73 7.32 -9.96
C ALA A 29 -3.59 6.33 -11.14
N ALA A 30 -2.82 5.26 -10.96
CA ALA A 30 -2.59 4.25 -11.99
C ALA A 30 -3.68 3.18 -12.04
N GLY A 31 -4.62 3.18 -11.09
CA GLY A 31 -5.67 2.19 -11.06
C GLY A 31 -5.24 0.82 -10.57
N VAL A 32 -4.25 0.76 -9.69
CA VAL A 32 -3.80 -0.49 -9.08
C VAL A 32 -4.93 -1.10 -8.25
N SER A 33 -5.14 -2.40 -8.38
CA SER A 33 -6.24 -3.10 -7.70
C SER A 33 -5.96 -3.36 -6.24
N LYS A 34 -4.71 -3.67 -5.88
CA LYS A 34 -4.37 -4.01 -4.51
C LYS A 34 -2.88 -3.78 -4.25
N ILE A 35 -2.57 -3.35 -3.03
CA ILE A 35 -1.20 -3.24 -2.53
C ILE A 35 -1.06 -4.19 -1.35
N TYR A 36 -0.04 -5.04 -1.38
CA TYR A 36 0.36 -5.85 -0.25
C TYR A 36 1.61 -5.27 0.39
N LEU A 37 1.58 -5.14 1.70
CA LEU A 37 2.69 -4.64 2.49
C LEU A 37 3.31 -5.81 3.24
N THR A 38 4.51 -6.20 2.85
CA THR A 38 5.15 -7.40 3.38
C THR A 38 6.43 -7.06 4.15
N GLY A 39 6.88 -8.00 4.96
CA GLY A 39 8.03 -7.78 5.83
C GLY A 39 7.76 -6.66 6.81
N TYR A 40 8.71 -5.75 6.97
CA TYR A 40 8.57 -4.60 7.90
C TYR A 40 8.01 -3.34 7.23
N THR A 41 7.45 -3.44 6.03
CA THR A 41 6.86 -2.28 5.36
C THR A 41 5.76 -1.66 6.23
N PRO A 42 5.80 -0.35 6.50
CA PRO A 42 4.78 0.29 7.32
C PRO A 42 3.42 0.33 6.62
N ALA A 43 2.36 0.29 7.40
CA ALA A 43 0.99 0.35 6.90
C ALA A 43 0.36 1.71 7.25
N PRO A 44 -0.71 2.12 6.50
CA PRO A 44 -1.44 3.36 6.82
C PRO A 44 -2.02 3.37 8.22
N VAL A 45 -2.39 2.20 8.74
CA VAL A 45 -2.93 2.03 10.08
C VAL A 45 -2.21 0.85 10.71
N ASP A 46 -1.77 0.99 11.96
CA ASP A 46 -1.11 -0.10 12.67
C ASP A 46 -2.14 -1.10 13.20
N ARG A 47 -1.66 -2.18 13.82
CA ARG A 47 -2.52 -3.22 14.37
C ARG A 47 -3.42 -2.74 15.53
N PHE A 48 -3.13 -1.58 16.09
CA PHE A 48 -3.93 -0.96 17.14
C PHE A 48 -4.91 0.07 16.60
N GLY A 49 -5.02 0.22 15.28
CA GLY A 49 -5.93 1.18 14.65
C GLY A 49 -5.41 2.60 14.62
N ARG A 50 -4.13 2.84 14.93
CA ARG A 50 -3.56 4.18 14.93
C ARG A 50 -3.02 4.52 13.54
N LYS A 51 -3.35 5.73 13.07
CA LYS A 51 -2.87 6.20 11.77
C LYS A 51 -1.37 6.46 11.79
N ASN A 52 -0.71 6.07 10.72
CA ASN A 52 0.68 6.44 10.47
C ASN A 52 0.69 7.81 9.80
N ALA A 53 0.92 8.86 10.58
CA ALA A 53 0.80 10.23 10.10
C ALA A 53 1.75 10.57 8.97
N LYS A 54 2.98 10.08 9.02
CA LYS A 54 3.96 10.34 7.95
C LYS A 54 3.55 9.69 6.63
N LEU A 55 3.03 8.47 6.70
CA LEU A 55 2.58 7.76 5.53
C LEU A 55 1.32 8.41 4.95
N THR A 56 0.32 8.68 5.78
CA THR A 56 -0.96 9.22 5.30
C THR A 56 -0.82 10.65 4.79
N LYS A 57 0.12 11.41 5.32
CA LYS A 57 0.43 12.75 4.80
C LYS A 57 0.96 12.66 3.36
N ALA A 58 1.75 11.65 3.05
CA ALA A 58 2.31 11.46 1.70
C ALA A 58 1.29 10.82 0.75
N SER A 59 0.40 9.99 1.25
CA SER A 59 -0.58 9.28 0.41
C SER A 59 -1.77 10.15 0.01
N LEU A 60 -2.04 11.22 0.74
CA LEU A 60 -3.13 12.17 0.46
C LEU A 60 -4.49 11.50 0.28
N GLY A 61 -4.81 10.56 1.15
CA GLY A 61 -6.09 9.86 1.14
C GLY A 61 -6.14 8.63 0.21
N ALA A 62 -5.09 8.35 -0.52
CA ALA A 62 -5.07 7.19 -1.41
C ALA A 62 -5.22 5.87 -0.66
N GLU A 63 -4.84 5.83 0.62
CA GLU A 63 -5.01 4.63 1.45
C GLU A 63 -6.48 4.25 1.64
N ASP A 64 -7.40 5.17 1.43
CA ASP A 64 -8.84 4.89 1.50
C ASP A 64 -9.41 4.47 0.15
N SER A 65 -8.69 4.75 -0.93
CA SER A 65 -9.13 4.46 -2.30
C SER A 65 -8.56 3.18 -2.85
N VAL A 66 -7.32 2.85 -2.50
CA VAL A 66 -6.65 1.64 -2.96
C VAL A 66 -6.79 0.57 -1.90
N SER A 67 -7.25 -0.62 -2.29
CA SER A 67 -7.30 -1.76 -1.38
C SER A 67 -5.88 -2.17 -0.99
N TRP A 68 -5.67 -2.46 0.29
CA TRP A 68 -4.36 -2.89 0.77
C TRP A 68 -4.51 -3.91 1.90
N ALA A 69 -3.46 -4.68 2.11
CA ALA A 69 -3.38 -5.61 3.23
C ALA A 69 -1.93 -5.77 3.66
N SER A 70 -1.72 -5.97 4.95
CA SER A 70 -0.41 -6.32 5.49
C SER A 70 -0.27 -7.83 5.56
N GLU A 71 0.84 -8.34 5.05
CA GLU A 71 1.17 -9.76 5.11
C GLU A 71 2.65 -9.89 5.46
N ALA A 72 2.95 -10.36 6.67
CA ALA A 72 4.33 -10.44 7.13
C ALA A 72 5.18 -11.38 6.28
N ASP A 73 4.58 -12.46 5.77
CA ASP A 73 5.27 -13.47 4.97
C ASP A 73 4.97 -13.29 3.50
N ILE A 74 5.96 -12.78 2.76
CA ILE A 74 5.82 -12.58 1.32
C ILE A 74 5.57 -13.89 0.58
N PHE A 75 6.07 -15.00 1.09
CA PHE A 75 5.89 -16.29 0.43
C PHE A 75 4.45 -16.75 0.42
N SER A 76 3.62 -16.23 1.33
CA SER A 76 2.19 -16.52 1.33
C SER A 76 1.46 -15.93 0.10
N LEU A 77 2.09 -14.97 -0.58
CA LEU A 77 1.48 -14.27 -1.73
C LEU A 77 1.91 -14.83 -3.08
N ILE A 78 2.94 -15.66 -3.11
CA ILE A 78 3.55 -16.15 -4.35
C ILE A 78 2.98 -17.51 -4.76
#